data_d663de318808f4eb797a5028fdd4fdd2
#
_entry.id   d663de318808f4eb797a5028fdd4fdd2
#
_cell.length_a   1.000
_cell.length_b   1.000
_cell.length_c   1.000
_cell.angle_alpha   90.00
_cell.angle_beta   90.00
_cell.angle_gamma   90.00
#
_symmetry.space_group_name_H-M   'P 1'
#
loop_
_entity.id
_entity.type
_entity.pdbx_description
1 polymer ?
#
loop_
_entity_poly.entity_id
_entity_poly.type
_entity_poly.pdbx_seq_one_letter_code
_entity_poly.pdbx_strand_id
1 'polypeptide(L)'
;MFPFCRFRFSPLFLFCGLLILTLTGGAVADSAPDPATDPAARRYRILMLLWRGETEVEAGFKAYIQERELPFDLIIRDAAQNPANIPALVAEARQLKPDLVYTWGTPLTLGVIGPYDQVDPTRHLTDLPVVFTMVAYPLESRLVPQFASSGRNVTGTTHTIPAESQIKAIRAYRPMNRLAAIYNPTEPNAVININELRKASQRLNFELLAQPLPLDAGGRPDASALSGLLAQLAAREPQFFYLGPDTWVSDHRQTITEEALRHHLPVFTSVDRPIKDSAVLMGLVAPYVHMGRFTAFKVEQILMERRLPQDLPIETLHRFSYIVKLPVARQLDLYPPLAILNYAEVIE
;
A
#
# COMPACT_ATOMS: atom_id res chain seq x y z
N MET A 1 60.85 -28.89 -4.96
CA MET A 1 61.67 -29.92 -4.30
C MET A 1 60.67 -30.95 -3.77
N PHE A 2 60.56 -32.05 -4.51
CA PHE A 2 59.73 -33.24 -4.21
C PHE A 2 60.38 -34.06 -3.07
N PRO A 3 59.67 -34.98 -2.38
CA PRO A 3 59.61 -36.31 -2.99
C PRO A 3 58.25 -37.05 -2.89
N PHE A 4 58.03 -37.90 -3.91
CA PHE A 4 57.15 -39.02 -4.05
C PHE A 4 57.29 -40.06 -2.92
N CYS A 5 56.18 -40.69 -2.53
CA CYS A 5 56.19 -42.01 -1.91
C CYS A 5 55.18 -42.95 -2.58
N ARG A 6 55.72 -43.93 -3.26
CA ARG A 6 55.05 -45.10 -3.83
C ARG A 6 54.82 -46.12 -2.72
N PHE A 7 53.63 -46.73 -2.69
CA PHE A 7 53.48 -48.04 -2.00
C PHE A 7 52.74 -49.03 -2.87
N ARG A 8 53.24 -50.23 -2.77
CA ARG A 8 53.20 -51.40 -3.60
C ARG A 8 51.86 -52.18 -3.56
N PHE A 9 51.52 -52.80 -4.70
CA PHE A 9 50.63 -53.95 -4.85
C PHE A 9 51.17 -55.19 -4.18
N SER A 10 50.26 -56.01 -3.64
CA SER A 10 50.47 -57.44 -3.51
C SER A 10 49.11 -58.17 -3.55
N PRO A 11 48.97 -59.26 -4.34
CA PRO A 11 47.73 -60.01 -4.49
C PRO A 11 47.79 -61.29 -3.62
N LEU A 12 46.67 -61.74 -3.11
CA LEU A 12 46.50 -63.17 -2.83
C LEU A 12 45.06 -63.62 -2.62
N PHE A 13 44.73 -64.60 -3.45
CA PHE A 13 43.86 -65.81 -3.29
C PHE A 13 42.35 -65.77 -3.11
N LEU A 14 41.76 -66.25 -4.12
CA LEU A 14 40.56 -67.07 -4.34
C LEU A 14 40.10 -67.89 -3.13
N PHE A 15 38.79 -67.80 -2.82
CA PHE A 15 38.01 -68.96 -2.37
C PHE A 15 36.55 -68.86 -2.89
N CYS A 16 36.18 -69.89 -3.69
CA CYS A 16 34.86 -70.10 -4.23
C CYS A 16 33.92 -70.59 -3.11
N GLY A 17 32.80 -69.92 -2.90
CA GLY A 17 31.74 -70.41 -2.06
C GLY A 17 30.41 -70.04 -2.73
N LEU A 18 29.83 -71.01 -3.47
CA LEU A 18 28.55 -70.87 -4.13
C LEU A 18 27.42 -70.94 -3.08
N LEU A 19 26.86 -69.81 -2.69
CA LEU A 19 25.66 -69.76 -1.86
C LEU A 19 24.49 -69.30 -2.74
N ILE A 20 23.60 -70.21 -3.08
CA ILE A 20 22.33 -69.93 -3.79
C ILE A 20 21.39 -69.28 -2.80
N LEU A 21 21.24 -67.93 -2.88
CA LEU A 21 20.22 -67.20 -2.15
C LEU A 21 19.02 -67.02 -3.11
N THR A 22 17.90 -67.67 -2.79
CA THR A 22 16.61 -67.44 -3.44
C THR A 22 16.12 -66.05 -3.14
N LEU A 23 16.19 -65.14 -4.11
CA LEU A 23 15.54 -63.83 -4.04
C LEU A 23 14.03 -64.03 -4.19
N THR A 24 13.28 -63.95 -3.08
CA THR A 24 11.86 -63.61 -3.12
C THR A 24 11.76 -62.12 -3.43
N GLY A 25 11.42 -61.77 -4.68
CA GLY A 25 11.14 -60.42 -5.10
C GLY A 25 9.88 -59.89 -4.41
N GLY A 26 10.04 -59.17 -3.32
CA GLY A 26 9.03 -58.26 -2.80
C GLY A 26 8.92 -57.09 -3.75
N ALA A 27 7.83 -56.99 -4.51
CA ALA A 27 7.48 -55.78 -5.25
C ALA A 27 7.31 -54.66 -4.23
N VAL A 28 8.29 -53.76 -4.11
CA VAL A 28 8.12 -52.45 -3.48
C VAL A 28 7.17 -51.72 -4.42
N ALA A 29 5.92 -51.59 -4.03
CA ALA A 29 4.99 -50.68 -4.69
C ALA A 29 5.59 -49.28 -4.55
N ASP A 30 6.06 -48.77 -5.67
CA ASP A 30 6.44 -47.36 -5.82
C ASP A 30 5.14 -46.56 -5.62
N SER A 31 4.86 -46.17 -4.37
CA SER A 31 3.74 -45.31 -4.06
C SER A 31 4.06 -43.98 -4.72
N ALA A 32 3.32 -43.66 -5.79
CA ALA A 32 3.35 -42.33 -6.38
C ALA A 32 3.26 -41.30 -5.24
N PRO A 33 4.09 -40.22 -5.27
CA PRO A 33 4.03 -39.20 -4.25
C PRO A 33 2.61 -38.65 -4.19
N ASP A 34 2.07 -38.55 -2.98
CA ASP A 34 0.77 -37.96 -2.72
C ASP A 34 0.80 -36.52 -3.31
N PRO A 35 -0.09 -36.18 -4.26
CA PRO A 35 -0.12 -34.84 -4.86
C PRO A 35 -0.32 -33.70 -3.82
N ALA A 36 -0.75 -34.05 -2.59
CA ALA A 36 -0.81 -33.12 -1.46
C ALA A 36 0.57 -32.73 -0.87
N THR A 37 1.66 -33.44 -1.23
CA THR A 37 3.01 -33.23 -0.69
C THR A 37 3.99 -32.61 -1.68
N ASP A 38 3.58 -32.38 -2.95
CA ASP A 38 4.41 -31.67 -3.91
C ASP A 38 4.31 -30.15 -3.66
N PRO A 39 5.40 -29.47 -3.17
CA PRO A 39 5.40 -28.03 -2.96
C PRO A 39 5.13 -27.23 -4.24
N ALA A 40 5.37 -27.82 -5.42
CA ALA A 40 5.11 -27.21 -6.72
C ALA A 40 3.61 -27.26 -7.11
N ALA A 41 2.80 -28.14 -6.48
CA ALA A 41 1.37 -28.25 -6.74
C ALA A 41 0.50 -27.42 -5.77
N ARG A 42 1.07 -26.90 -4.66
CA ARG A 42 0.31 -26.14 -3.67
C ARG A 42 -0.03 -24.74 -4.17
N ARG A 43 -1.32 -24.43 -4.24
CA ARG A 43 -1.80 -23.06 -4.45
C ARG A 43 -2.16 -22.42 -3.12
N TYR A 44 -1.79 -21.14 -2.97
CA TYR A 44 -2.04 -20.37 -1.75
C TYR A 44 -3.26 -19.47 -1.94
N ARG A 45 -4.19 -19.52 -1.00
CA ARG A 45 -5.40 -18.68 -1.01
C ARG A 45 -5.14 -17.36 -0.30
N ILE A 46 -5.30 -16.27 -1.03
CA ILE A 46 -5.18 -14.91 -0.49
C ILE A 46 -6.57 -14.28 -0.47
N LEU A 47 -7.07 -13.94 0.72
CA LEU A 47 -8.29 -13.17 0.87
C LEU A 47 -7.96 -11.68 0.82
N MET A 48 -8.38 -11.02 -0.26
CA MET A 48 -8.19 -9.58 -0.47
C MET A 48 -9.42 -8.83 0.02
N LEU A 49 -9.27 -8.10 1.12
CA LEU A 49 -10.28 -7.22 1.67
C LEU A 49 -10.01 -5.80 1.19
N LEU A 50 -10.92 -5.25 0.38
CA LEU A 50 -10.80 -3.93 -0.23
C LEU A 50 -11.72 -2.94 0.47
N TRP A 51 -11.32 -1.67 0.53
CA TRP A 51 -12.14 -0.61 1.12
C TRP A 51 -13.16 -0.05 0.13
N ARG A 52 -12.81 0.04 -1.16
CA ARG A 52 -13.58 0.73 -2.20
C ARG A 52 -13.48 0.08 -3.59
N GLY A 53 -13.48 -1.24 -3.65
CA GLY A 53 -13.25 -1.98 -4.89
C GLY A 53 -11.79 -2.00 -5.33
N GLU A 54 -11.53 -2.62 -6.48
CA GLU A 54 -10.20 -2.71 -7.07
C GLU A 54 -9.74 -1.35 -7.62
N THR A 55 -8.44 -1.12 -7.47
CA THR A 55 -7.74 0.06 -7.96
C THR A 55 -6.52 -0.36 -8.79
N GLU A 56 -5.71 0.59 -9.25
CA GLU A 56 -4.43 0.28 -9.89
C GLU A 56 -3.44 -0.44 -8.95
N VAL A 57 -3.66 -0.39 -7.64
CA VAL A 57 -2.86 -1.17 -6.66
C VAL A 57 -3.09 -2.66 -6.90
N GLU A 58 -4.34 -3.10 -7.01
CA GLU A 58 -4.69 -4.49 -7.27
C GLU A 58 -4.27 -4.92 -8.67
N ALA A 59 -4.33 -4.02 -9.65
CA ALA A 59 -3.80 -4.29 -10.99
C ALA A 59 -2.28 -4.56 -10.95
N GLY A 60 -1.52 -3.73 -10.23
CA GLY A 60 -0.08 -3.93 -10.03
C GLY A 60 0.25 -5.21 -9.25
N PHE A 61 -0.55 -5.54 -8.24
CA PHE A 61 -0.44 -6.77 -7.46
C PHE A 61 -0.63 -8.02 -8.35
N LYS A 62 -1.71 -8.03 -9.14
CA LYS A 62 -2.04 -9.13 -10.06
C LYS A 62 -0.98 -9.28 -11.17
N ALA A 63 -0.51 -8.17 -11.74
CA ALA A 63 0.54 -8.17 -12.74
C ALA A 63 1.84 -8.81 -12.20
N TYR A 64 2.23 -8.47 -10.98
CA TYR A 64 3.39 -9.07 -10.32
C TYR A 64 3.25 -10.59 -10.17
N ILE A 65 2.08 -11.07 -9.70
CA ILE A 65 1.79 -12.50 -9.56
C ILE A 65 1.90 -13.22 -10.91
N GLN A 66 1.31 -12.62 -11.95
CA GLN A 66 1.31 -13.20 -13.30
C GLN A 66 2.71 -13.27 -13.90
N GLU A 67 3.49 -12.20 -13.81
CA GLU A 67 4.86 -12.14 -14.35
C GLU A 67 5.82 -13.11 -13.67
N ARG A 68 5.56 -13.43 -12.40
CA ARG A 68 6.38 -14.36 -11.61
C ARG A 68 5.79 -15.76 -11.52
N GLU A 69 4.65 -16.00 -12.20
CA GLU A 69 3.94 -17.28 -12.22
C GLU A 69 3.66 -17.84 -10.80
N LEU A 70 3.34 -16.94 -9.84
CA LEU A 70 3.13 -17.34 -8.46
C LEU A 70 1.82 -18.13 -8.30
N PRO A 71 1.82 -19.23 -7.52
CA PRO A 71 0.66 -20.09 -7.35
C PRO A 71 -0.35 -19.51 -6.35
N PHE A 72 -0.88 -18.30 -6.62
CA PHE A 72 -1.79 -17.60 -5.74
C PHE A 72 -3.20 -17.57 -6.31
N ASP A 73 -4.18 -17.93 -5.47
CA ASP A 73 -5.62 -17.82 -5.74
C ASP A 73 -6.18 -16.63 -4.95
N LEU A 74 -6.74 -15.66 -5.66
CA LEU A 74 -7.24 -14.42 -5.07
C LEU A 74 -8.75 -14.51 -4.83
N ILE A 75 -9.17 -14.29 -3.59
CA ILE A 75 -10.57 -14.17 -3.19
C ILE A 75 -10.80 -12.72 -2.81
N ILE A 76 -11.63 -11.99 -3.56
CA ILE A 76 -11.80 -10.55 -3.39
C ILE A 76 -13.13 -10.26 -2.69
N ARG A 77 -13.09 -9.37 -1.68
CA ARG A 77 -14.25 -8.82 -0.99
C ARG A 77 -14.10 -7.31 -0.82
N ASP A 78 -15.21 -6.61 -0.91
CA ASP A 78 -15.26 -5.15 -0.79
C ASP A 78 -16.09 -4.74 0.42
N ALA A 79 -15.53 -3.89 1.27
CA ALA A 79 -16.23 -3.27 2.38
C ALA A 79 -17.18 -2.16 1.93
N ALA A 80 -17.13 -1.75 0.65
CA ALA A 80 -17.96 -0.69 0.07
C ALA A 80 -17.91 0.62 0.89
N GLN A 81 -16.75 0.98 1.41
CA GLN A 81 -16.51 2.14 2.27
C GLN A 81 -17.41 2.20 3.52
N ASN A 82 -17.95 1.05 3.92
CA ASN A 82 -18.84 0.96 5.07
C ASN A 82 -18.18 0.17 6.22
N PRO A 83 -17.79 0.83 7.32
CA PRO A 83 -17.20 0.16 8.49
C PRO A 83 -18.10 -0.94 9.09
N ALA A 84 -19.42 -0.84 8.92
CA ALA A 84 -20.36 -1.83 9.43
C ALA A 84 -20.22 -3.21 8.74
N ASN A 85 -19.60 -3.27 7.57
CA ASN A 85 -19.35 -4.52 6.84
C ASN A 85 -18.09 -5.26 7.35
N ILE A 86 -17.19 -4.59 8.08
CA ILE A 86 -15.92 -5.17 8.52
C ILE A 86 -16.10 -6.41 9.42
N PRO A 87 -17.01 -6.44 10.41
CA PRO A 87 -17.19 -7.63 11.24
C PRO A 87 -17.56 -8.88 10.44
N ALA A 88 -18.38 -8.75 9.40
CA ALA A 88 -18.75 -9.86 8.52
C ALA A 88 -17.54 -10.37 7.71
N LEU A 89 -16.68 -9.46 7.21
CA LEU A 89 -15.45 -9.80 6.50
C LEU A 89 -14.44 -10.53 7.41
N VAL A 90 -14.31 -10.11 8.66
CA VAL A 90 -13.47 -10.78 9.67
C VAL A 90 -14.01 -12.19 9.97
N ALA A 91 -15.32 -12.35 10.11
CA ALA A 91 -15.96 -13.65 10.32
C ALA A 91 -15.74 -14.59 9.12
N GLU A 92 -15.88 -14.08 7.88
CA GLU A 92 -15.59 -14.82 6.65
C GLU A 92 -14.11 -15.26 6.59
N ALA A 93 -13.17 -14.36 6.92
CA ALA A 93 -11.75 -14.70 6.95
C ALA A 93 -11.44 -15.87 7.91
N ARG A 94 -12.05 -15.86 9.10
CA ARG A 94 -11.92 -16.96 10.07
C ARG A 94 -12.51 -18.28 9.59
N GLN A 95 -13.62 -18.21 8.85
CA GLN A 95 -14.28 -19.41 8.29
C GLN A 95 -13.50 -19.97 7.10
N LEU A 96 -13.03 -19.12 6.19
CA LEU A 96 -12.29 -19.52 5.00
C LEU A 96 -10.88 -20.02 5.31
N LYS A 97 -10.27 -19.51 6.37
CA LYS A 97 -8.87 -19.81 6.76
C LYS A 97 -7.92 -19.71 5.55
N PRO A 98 -7.83 -18.53 4.93
CA PRO A 98 -6.89 -18.33 3.82
C PRO A 98 -5.44 -18.44 4.34
N ASP A 99 -4.50 -18.66 3.43
CA ASP A 99 -3.07 -18.66 3.77
C ASP A 99 -2.56 -17.26 4.15
N LEU A 100 -3.24 -16.21 3.64
CA LEU A 100 -2.93 -14.81 3.94
C LEU A 100 -4.16 -13.92 3.71
N VAL A 101 -4.29 -12.88 4.54
CA VAL A 101 -5.26 -11.79 4.35
C VAL A 101 -4.55 -10.54 3.88
N TYR A 102 -4.99 -9.98 2.78
CA TYR A 102 -4.58 -8.66 2.28
C TYR A 102 -5.64 -7.64 2.67
N THR A 103 -5.22 -6.46 3.16
CA THR A 103 -6.15 -5.38 3.50
C THR A 103 -5.74 -4.08 2.83
N TRP A 104 -6.72 -3.33 2.32
CA TRP A 104 -6.51 -2.07 1.63
C TRP A 104 -7.03 -0.87 2.44
N GLY A 105 -6.14 0.07 2.76
CA GLY A 105 -6.50 1.35 3.37
C GLY A 105 -6.60 1.32 4.90
N THR A 106 -6.43 2.48 5.52
CA THR A 106 -6.36 2.62 6.98
C THR A 106 -7.64 2.20 7.70
N PRO A 107 -8.86 2.64 7.29
CA PRO A 107 -10.09 2.31 8.01
C PRO A 107 -10.37 0.82 8.06
N LEU A 108 -10.25 0.14 6.91
CA LEU A 108 -10.47 -1.30 6.83
C LEU A 108 -9.42 -2.08 7.62
N THR A 109 -8.15 -1.73 7.46
CA THR A 109 -7.06 -2.43 8.15
C THR A 109 -7.19 -2.32 9.66
N LEU A 110 -7.50 -1.13 10.20
CA LEU A 110 -7.77 -0.95 11.63
C LEU A 110 -8.96 -1.79 12.13
N GLY A 111 -10.03 -1.87 11.35
CA GLY A 111 -11.19 -2.69 11.71
C GLY A 111 -10.90 -4.19 11.66
N VAL A 112 -9.98 -4.65 10.80
CA VAL A 112 -9.62 -6.07 10.64
C VAL A 112 -8.63 -6.53 11.71
N ILE A 113 -7.57 -5.76 12.00
CA ILE A 113 -6.49 -6.19 12.90
C ILE A 113 -6.41 -5.42 14.22
N GLY A 114 -7.16 -4.35 14.37
CA GLY A 114 -7.17 -3.48 15.55
C GLY A 114 -5.90 -2.66 15.76
N PRO A 115 -5.94 -1.61 16.58
CA PRO A 115 -4.74 -0.90 17.03
C PRO A 115 -3.81 -1.86 17.79
N TYR A 116 -2.49 -1.71 17.62
CA TYR A 116 -1.51 -2.67 18.18
C TYR A 116 -1.56 -2.81 19.71
N ASP A 117 -2.02 -1.78 20.41
CA ASP A 117 -2.14 -1.70 21.86
C ASP A 117 -3.57 -1.91 22.38
N GLN A 118 -4.54 -2.19 21.50
CA GLN A 118 -5.95 -2.44 21.82
C GLN A 118 -6.55 -3.55 20.97
N VAL A 119 -5.77 -4.62 20.74
CA VAL A 119 -6.24 -5.78 19.98
C VAL A 119 -7.25 -6.57 20.79
N ASP A 120 -8.41 -6.82 20.22
CA ASP A 120 -9.45 -7.70 20.77
C ASP A 120 -9.57 -8.95 19.88
N PRO A 121 -9.10 -10.14 20.31
CA PRO A 121 -9.14 -11.36 19.49
C PRO A 121 -10.55 -11.82 19.11
N THR A 122 -11.59 -11.34 19.80
CA THR A 122 -12.98 -11.67 19.44
C THR A 122 -13.44 -10.88 18.20
N ARG A 123 -12.86 -9.71 17.96
CA ARG A 123 -13.22 -8.78 16.89
C ARG A 123 -12.18 -8.72 15.78
N HIS A 124 -10.89 -8.87 16.11
CA HIS A 124 -9.77 -8.66 15.19
C HIS A 124 -9.08 -9.97 14.82
N LEU A 125 -8.52 -10.06 13.62
CA LEU A 125 -7.69 -11.18 13.21
C LEU A 125 -6.34 -11.13 13.92
N THR A 126 -5.97 -12.25 14.56
CA THR A 126 -4.70 -12.39 15.30
C THR A 126 -3.91 -13.63 14.89
N ASP A 127 -4.57 -14.61 14.30
CA ASP A 127 -4.10 -15.95 13.97
C ASP A 127 -3.72 -16.13 12.49
N LEU A 128 -4.20 -15.25 11.62
CA LEU A 128 -3.87 -15.26 10.20
C LEU A 128 -2.79 -14.23 9.87
N PRO A 129 -1.87 -14.52 8.93
CA PRO A 129 -0.93 -13.52 8.44
C PRO A 129 -1.68 -12.43 7.67
N VAL A 130 -1.39 -11.15 7.98
CA VAL A 130 -2.01 -10.01 7.32
C VAL A 130 -0.94 -9.14 6.67
N VAL A 131 -1.16 -8.80 5.40
CA VAL A 131 -0.39 -7.78 4.68
C VAL A 131 -1.31 -6.64 4.30
N PHE A 132 -1.04 -5.47 4.85
CA PHE A 132 -1.79 -4.27 4.49
C PHE A 132 -1.10 -3.47 3.38
N THR A 133 -1.90 -2.74 2.60
CA THR A 133 -1.42 -1.76 1.63
C THR A 133 -2.23 -0.47 1.74
N MET A 134 -1.71 0.60 1.15
CA MET A 134 -2.38 1.91 1.10
C MET A 134 -2.81 2.43 2.48
N VAL A 135 -2.10 2.03 3.52
CA VAL A 135 -2.24 2.61 4.85
C VAL A 135 -1.40 3.88 4.92
N ALA A 136 -2.07 5.01 5.20
CA ALA A 136 -1.39 6.23 5.54
C ALA A 136 -1.14 6.30 7.05
N TYR A 137 0.05 6.75 7.44
CA TYR A 137 0.39 7.00 8.84
C TYR A 137 0.20 5.79 9.78
N PRO A 138 0.82 4.64 9.51
CA PRO A 138 0.59 3.42 10.30
C PRO A 138 1.03 3.53 11.76
N LEU A 139 1.97 4.41 12.10
CA LEU A 139 2.37 4.70 13.49
C LEU A 139 1.31 5.54 14.20
N GLU A 140 0.94 6.67 13.61
CA GLU A 140 0.02 7.66 14.17
C GLU A 140 -1.42 7.09 14.27
N SER A 141 -1.80 6.21 13.34
CA SER A 141 -3.06 5.45 13.41
C SER A 141 -3.02 4.30 14.42
N ARG A 142 -1.88 4.08 15.08
CA ARG A 142 -1.65 3.00 16.06
C ARG A 142 -1.82 1.60 15.45
N LEU A 143 -1.63 1.48 14.15
CA LEU A 143 -1.69 0.18 13.48
C LEU A 143 -0.47 -0.68 13.81
N VAL A 144 0.70 -0.06 13.88
CA VAL A 144 1.97 -0.69 14.26
C VAL A 144 2.75 0.22 15.23
N PRO A 145 3.58 -0.35 16.13
CA PRO A 145 4.36 0.44 17.09
C PRO A 145 5.60 1.08 16.45
N GLN A 146 6.13 0.47 15.38
CA GLN A 146 7.33 0.93 14.67
C GLN A 146 7.39 0.36 13.25
N PHE A 147 8.14 1.02 12.37
CA PHE A 147 8.29 0.56 10.98
C PHE A 147 9.13 -0.71 10.83
N ALA A 148 10.10 -0.94 11.72
CA ALA A 148 10.97 -2.10 11.65
C ALA A 148 10.24 -3.44 11.86
N SER A 149 9.20 -3.44 12.69
CA SER A 149 8.37 -4.61 12.97
C SER A 149 7.04 -4.20 13.57
N SER A 150 5.98 -4.92 13.21
CA SER A 150 4.68 -4.76 13.87
C SER A 150 4.61 -5.45 15.25
N GLY A 151 5.55 -6.36 15.54
CA GLY A 151 5.53 -7.20 16.73
C GLY A 151 4.43 -8.27 16.73
N ARG A 152 3.73 -8.48 15.61
CA ARG A 152 2.61 -9.46 15.46
C ARG A 152 2.54 -9.99 14.04
N ASN A 153 1.64 -10.91 13.77
CA ASN A 153 1.49 -11.57 12.46
C ASN A 153 0.96 -10.61 11.35
N VAL A 154 1.57 -9.42 11.26
CA VAL A 154 1.16 -8.31 10.37
C VAL A 154 2.39 -7.63 9.80
N THR A 155 2.36 -7.32 8.51
CA THR A 155 3.27 -6.37 7.84
C THR A 155 2.52 -5.61 6.77
N GLY A 156 3.19 -4.77 5.99
CA GLY A 156 2.55 -4.09 4.87
C GLY A 156 3.36 -2.97 4.27
N THR A 157 2.67 -2.19 3.45
CA THR A 157 3.22 -1.04 2.75
C THR A 157 2.44 0.24 3.07
N THR A 158 3.15 1.34 3.22
CA THR A 158 2.58 2.69 3.33
C THR A 158 2.90 3.50 2.09
N HIS A 159 2.01 4.41 1.73
CA HIS A 159 2.21 5.33 0.60
C HIS A 159 2.48 6.77 1.04
N THR A 160 2.68 6.98 2.34
CA THR A 160 2.82 8.30 2.92
C THR A 160 4.15 8.93 2.54
N ILE A 161 4.08 10.14 2.01
CA ILE A 161 5.23 10.99 1.72
C ILE A 161 5.36 12.00 2.88
N PRO A 162 6.56 12.21 3.44
CA PRO A 162 6.75 13.18 4.51
C PRO A 162 6.24 14.57 4.12
N ALA A 163 5.52 15.25 5.02
CA ALA A 163 4.90 16.55 4.75
C ALA A 163 5.94 17.60 4.30
N GLU A 164 7.15 17.58 4.87
CA GLU A 164 8.25 18.46 4.46
C GLU A 164 8.66 18.25 3.00
N SER A 165 8.69 17.03 2.53
CA SER A 165 9.01 16.70 1.13
C SER A 165 7.94 17.22 0.19
N GLN A 166 6.68 17.10 0.59
CA GLN A 166 5.55 17.64 -0.17
C GLN A 166 5.60 19.17 -0.25
N ILE A 167 5.84 19.85 0.86
CA ILE A 167 5.96 21.33 0.89
C ILE A 167 7.18 21.80 0.08
N LYS A 168 8.31 21.10 0.14
CA LYS A 168 9.47 21.39 -0.72
C LYS A 168 9.12 21.23 -2.21
N ALA A 169 8.36 20.20 -2.57
CA ALA A 169 7.89 20.00 -3.95
C ALA A 169 6.99 21.13 -4.43
N ILE A 170 6.03 21.59 -3.60
CA ILE A 170 5.19 22.74 -3.90
C ILE A 170 6.05 24.00 -4.08
N ARG A 171 6.96 24.27 -3.16
CA ARG A 171 7.83 25.47 -3.18
C ARG A 171 8.85 25.44 -4.33
N ALA A 172 9.23 24.27 -4.81
CA ALA A 172 10.04 24.14 -6.01
C ALA A 172 9.29 24.61 -7.27
N TYR A 173 7.97 24.43 -7.31
CA TYR A 173 7.12 24.92 -8.40
C TYR A 173 6.95 26.44 -8.38
N ARG A 174 6.57 27.00 -7.22
CA ARG A 174 6.50 28.45 -6.97
C ARG A 174 6.55 28.73 -5.47
N PRO A 175 6.95 29.95 -5.07
CA PRO A 175 6.89 30.37 -3.67
C PRO A 175 5.49 30.18 -3.08
N MET A 176 5.41 29.60 -1.88
CA MET A 176 4.16 29.34 -1.17
C MET A 176 4.32 29.67 0.32
N ASN A 177 3.47 30.57 0.81
CA ASN A 177 3.36 30.97 2.22
C ASN A 177 1.99 30.65 2.81
N ARG A 178 1.01 30.28 1.98
CA ARG A 178 -0.35 29.95 2.39
C ARG A 178 -0.86 28.75 1.58
N LEU A 179 -1.28 27.69 2.30
CA LEU A 179 -1.77 26.43 1.74
C LEU A 179 -3.19 26.20 2.23
N ALA A 180 -4.16 26.00 1.32
CA ALA A 180 -5.51 25.59 1.69
C ALA A 180 -5.67 24.07 1.62
N ALA A 181 -6.52 23.51 2.45
CA ALA A 181 -6.91 22.09 2.42
C ALA A 181 -8.32 21.90 2.97
N ILE A 182 -9.02 20.89 2.47
CA ILE A 182 -10.22 20.35 3.10
C ILE A 182 -9.98 18.88 3.47
N TYR A 183 -10.71 18.37 4.44
CA TYR A 183 -10.55 16.98 4.87
C TYR A 183 -11.83 16.42 5.50
N ASN A 184 -11.99 15.11 5.38
CA ASN A 184 -13.04 14.37 6.05
C ASN A 184 -12.70 14.21 7.54
N PRO A 185 -13.43 14.84 8.48
CA PRO A 185 -13.12 14.75 9.90
C PRO A 185 -13.45 13.37 10.52
N THR A 186 -14.15 12.49 9.79
CA THR A 186 -14.50 11.14 10.27
C THR A 186 -13.52 10.06 9.82
N GLU A 187 -12.56 10.41 8.94
CA GLU A 187 -11.54 9.48 8.44
C GLU A 187 -10.20 9.69 9.18
N PRO A 188 -9.73 8.69 9.97
CA PRO A 188 -8.55 8.87 10.83
C PRO A 188 -7.29 9.34 10.10
N ASN A 189 -6.98 8.74 8.94
CA ASN A 189 -5.80 9.12 8.16
C ASN A 189 -5.88 10.55 7.59
N ALA A 190 -7.07 11.04 7.26
CA ALA A 190 -7.27 12.43 6.82
C ALA A 190 -6.98 13.42 7.96
N VAL A 191 -7.50 13.14 9.16
CA VAL A 191 -7.22 13.95 10.37
C VAL A 191 -5.73 13.93 10.72
N ILE A 192 -5.08 12.77 10.70
CA ILE A 192 -3.64 12.64 10.95
C ILE A 192 -2.85 13.43 9.92
N ASN A 193 -3.18 13.32 8.63
CA ASN A 193 -2.53 14.06 7.56
C ASN A 193 -2.55 15.58 7.79
N ILE A 194 -3.70 16.12 8.16
CA ILE A 194 -3.82 17.56 8.47
C ILE A 194 -2.99 17.95 9.71
N ASN A 195 -2.92 17.08 10.71
CA ASN A 195 -2.08 17.33 11.88
C ASN A 195 -0.58 17.34 11.52
N GLU A 196 -0.13 16.44 10.64
CA GLU A 196 1.24 16.45 10.13
C GLU A 196 1.54 17.72 9.29
N LEU A 197 0.59 18.17 8.47
CA LEU A 197 0.71 19.46 7.77
C LEU A 197 0.76 20.65 8.74
N ARG A 198 0.00 20.65 9.85
CA ARG A 198 0.09 21.67 10.90
C ARG A 198 1.47 21.72 11.55
N LYS A 199 2.05 20.54 11.88
CA LYS A 199 3.43 20.46 12.37
C LYS A 199 4.44 20.99 11.35
N ALA A 200 4.27 20.61 10.08
CA ALA A 200 5.12 21.10 9.00
C ALA A 200 4.97 22.62 8.78
N SER A 201 3.75 23.18 8.92
CA SER A 201 3.51 24.61 8.77
C SER A 201 4.28 25.46 9.79
N GLN A 202 4.36 24.97 11.02
CA GLN A 202 5.16 25.62 12.08
C GLN A 202 6.67 25.58 11.78
N ARG A 203 7.16 24.38 11.35
CA ARG A 203 8.60 24.21 11.07
C ARG A 203 9.07 24.92 9.81
N LEU A 204 8.22 24.99 8.78
CA LEU A 204 8.56 25.56 7.48
C LEU A 204 7.99 26.96 7.26
N ASN A 205 7.40 27.55 8.28
CA ASN A 205 6.86 28.92 8.30
C ASN A 205 5.92 29.20 7.11
N PHE A 206 4.71 28.58 7.14
CA PHE A 206 3.61 28.89 6.22
C PHE A 206 2.26 28.81 6.96
N GLU A 207 1.25 29.51 6.47
CA GLU A 207 -0.11 29.44 6.98
C GLU A 207 -0.84 28.25 6.36
N LEU A 208 -1.41 27.35 7.18
CA LEU A 208 -2.28 26.26 6.75
C LEU A 208 -3.75 26.63 7.00
N LEU A 209 -4.51 26.78 5.91
CA LEU A 209 -5.97 27.01 5.92
C LEU A 209 -6.69 25.65 5.78
N ALA A 210 -6.70 24.86 6.85
CA ALA A 210 -7.34 23.54 6.84
C ALA A 210 -8.76 23.63 7.39
N GLN A 211 -9.75 23.23 6.58
CA GLN A 211 -11.16 23.20 6.92
C GLN A 211 -11.71 21.77 6.94
N PRO A 212 -12.34 21.32 8.04
CA PRO A 212 -13.09 20.08 8.03
C PRO A 212 -14.32 20.23 7.10
N LEU A 213 -14.64 19.15 6.39
CA LEU A 213 -15.89 19.06 5.64
C LEU A 213 -17.07 19.06 6.63
N PRO A 214 -18.13 19.87 6.38
CA PRO A 214 -19.38 19.73 7.12
C PRO A 214 -19.94 18.32 6.95
N LEU A 215 -20.62 17.84 7.97
CA LEU A 215 -21.27 16.52 7.95
C LEU A 215 -22.78 16.66 7.75
N ASP A 216 -23.34 15.75 6.97
CA ASP A 216 -24.79 15.59 6.83
C ASP A 216 -25.42 14.98 8.11
N ALA A 217 -26.76 14.84 8.14
CA ALA A 217 -27.46 14.23 9.27
C ALA A 217 -27.07 12.76 9.53
N GLY A 218 -26.47 12.09 8.55
CA GLY A 218 -25.94 10.73 8.66
C GLY A 218 -24.48 10.66 9.12
N GLY A 219 -23.86 11.80 9.43
CA GLY A 219 -22.46 11.87 9.86
C GLY A 219 -21.45 11.69 8.73
N ARG A 220 -21.84 11.88 7.48
CA ARG A 220 -20.98 11.78 6.29
C ARG A 220 -20.70 13.18 5.74
N PRO A 221 -19.54 13.40 5.09
CA PRO A 221 -19.25 14.69 4.47
C PRO A 221 -20.31 15.10 3.46
N ASP A 222 -20.76 16.37 3.57
CA ASP A 222 -21.80 16.95 2.73
C ASP A 222 -21.20 17.57 1.46
N ALA A 223 -21.43 16.93 0.31
CA ALA A 223 -20.96 17.40 -0.98
C ALA A 223 -21.59 18.74 -1.40
N SER A 224 -22.77 19.09 -0.92
CA SER A 224 -23.42 20.36 -1.25
C SER A 224 -22.68 21.59 -0.70
N ALA A 225 -21.89 21.40 0.34
CA ALA A 225 -21.08 22.46 0.95
C ALA A 225 -19.79 22.80 0.18
N LEU A 226 -19.38 21.95 -0.79
CA LEU A 226 -18.05 22.07 -1.45
C LEU A 226 -17.83 23.43 -2.10
N SER A 227 -18.77 23.92 -2.93
CA SER A 227 -18.57 25.15 -3.68
C SER A 227 -18.42 26.37 -2.75
N GLY A 228 -19.27 26.46 -1.72
CA GLY A 228 -19.18 27.55 -0.72
C GLY A 228 -17.91 27.50 0.09
N LEU A 229 -17.46 26.29 0.48
CA LEU A 229 -16.24 26.08 1.26
C LEU A 229 -14.98 26.46 0.45
N LEU A 230 -14.93 26.05 -0.83
CA LEU A 230 -13.82 26.38 -1.71
C LEU A 230 -13.74 27.88 -2.03
N ALA A 231 -14.90 28.54 -2.26
CA ALA A 231 -14.99 29.98 -2.44
C ALA A 231 -14.45 30.74 -1.19
N GLN A 232 -14.84 30.32 0.01
CA GLN A 232 -14.34 30.92 1.26
C GLN A 232 -12.82 30.73 1.42
N LEU A 233 -12.27 29.55 1.08
CA LEU A 233 -10.85 29.31 1.12
C LEU A 233 -10.10 30.13 0.06
N ALA A 234 -10.61 30.21 -1.17
CA ALA A 234 -10.03 30.99 -2.26
C ALA A 234 -9.97 32.49 -1.95
N ALA A 235 -10.99 33.04 -1.27
CA ALA A 235 -11.02 34.43 -0.82
C ALA A 235 -9.90 34.79 0.17
N ARG A 236 -9.24 33.79 0.78
CA ARG A 236 -8.06 33.98 1.63
C ARG A 236 -6.74 33.94 0.85
N GLU A 237 -6.79 33.87 -0.47
CA GLU A 237 -5.66 33.95 -1.39
C GLU A 237 -4.55 32.91 -1.08
N PRO A 238 -4.83 31.61 -0.90
CA PRO A 238 -3.80 30.59 -0.80
C PRO A 238 -3.08 30.44 -2.16
N GLN A 239 -1.77 30.12 -2.13
CA GLN A 239 -1.03 29.88 -3.36
C GLN A 239 -1.27 28.49 -3.94
N PHE A 240 -1.67 27.53 -3.09
CA PHE A 240 -2.03 26.17 -3.50
C PHE A 240 -3.19 25.63 -2.65
N PHE A 241 -3.95 24.73 -3.27
CA PHE A 241 -4.91 23.86 -2.60
C PHE A 241 -4.33 22.43 -2.54
N TYR A 242 -4.42 21.80 -1.38
CA TYR A 242 -3.81 20.50 -1.10
C TYR A 242 -4.87 19.39 -1.03
N LEU A 243 -4.64 18.31 -1.78
CA LEU A 243 -5.39 17.04 -1.68
C LEU A 243 -4.50 15.95 -1.08
N GLY A 244 -4.82 15.52 0.13
CA GLY A 244 -4.12 14.46 0.86
C GLY A 244 -4.78 13.08 0.76
N PRO A 245 -4.28 12.12 1.57
CA PRO A 245 -4.83 10.77 1.67
C PRO A 245 -6.16 10.79 2.43
N ASP A 246 -7.23 11.01 1.71
CA ASP A 246 -8.63 11.10 2.16
C ASP A 246 -9.51 10.42 1.11
N THR A 247 -10.26 9.40 1.51
CA THR A 247 -11.07 8.60 0.59
C THR A 247 -12.18 9.44 -0.02
N TRP A 248 -12.93 10.17 0.83
CA TRP A 248 -14.04 10.98 0.36
C TRP A 248 -13.58 12.11 -0.57
N VAL A 249 -12.53 12.83 -0.20
CA VAL A 249 -11.93 13.89 -1.03
C VAL A 249 -11.44 13.32 -2.37
N SER A 250 -10.81 12.15 -2.34
CA SER A 250 -10.34 11.47 -3.56
C SER A 250 -11.50 11.06 -4.47
N ASP A 251 -12.64 10.67 -3.93
CA ASP A 251 -13.81 10.29 -4.73
C ASP A 251 -14.53 11.51 -5.32
N HIS A 252 -14.46 12.68 -4.66
CA HIS A 252 -15.00 13.96 -5.15
C HIS A 252 -13.95 14.84 -5.85
N ARG A 253 -12.78 14.31 -6.17
CA ARG A 253 -11.64 15.05 -6.72
C ARG A 253 -11.95 15.89 -7.97
N GLN A 254 -12.79 15.38 -8.87
CA GLN A 254 -13.16 16.12 -10.08
C GLN A 254 -13.89 17.41 -9.71
N THR A 255 -14.98 17.31 -8.95
CA THR A 255 -15.75 18.47 -8.48
C THR A 255 -14.86 19.47 -7.70
N ILE A 256 -14.01 18.95 -6.80
CA ILE A 256 -13.14 19.79 -5.98
C ILE A 256 -12.12 20.54 -6.85
N THR A 257 -11.47 19.84 -7.78
CA THR A 257 -10.39 20.43 -8.59
C THR A 257 -10.93 21.35 -9.68
N GLU A 258 -12.11 21.08 -10.25
CA GLU A 258 -12.79 21.97 -11.18
C GLU A 258 -13.24 23.26 -10.47
N GLU A 259 -13.73 23.16 -9.24
CA GLU A 259 -14.10 24.33 -8.44
C GLU A 259 -12.87 25.15 -8.08
N ALA A 260 -11.76 24.51 -7.65
CA ALA A 260 -10.51 25.19 -7.40
C ALA A 260 -9.99 25.91 -8.65
N LEU A 261 -10.11 25.27 -9.83
CA LEU A 261 -9.70 25.85 -11.11
C LEU A 261 -10.54 27.09 -11.48
N ARG A 262 -11.85 27.09 -11.21
CA ARG A 262 -12.72 28.28 -11.39
C ARG A 262 -12.26 29.49 -10.55
N HIS A 263 -11.64 29.23 -9.41
CA HIS A 263 -11.05 30.23 -8.56
C HIS A 263 -9.57 30.51 -8.85
N HIS A 264 -9.02 30.04 -9.99
CA HIS A 264 -7.59 30.14 -10.35
C HIS A 264 -6.66 29.60 -9.26
N LEU A 265 -7.11 28.64 -8.46
CA LEU A 265 -6.37 28.06 -7.35
C LEU A 265 -5.70 26.74 -7.81
N PRO A 266 -4.36 26.71 -7.96
CA PRO A 266 -3.64 25.53 -8.36
C PRO A 266 -3.73 24.43 -7.29
N VAL A 267 -3.95 23.18 -7.73
CA VAL A 267 -4.09 22.03 -6.84
C VAL A 267 -2.84 21.18 -6.85
N PHE A 268 -2.34 20.87 -5.66
CA PHE A 268 -1.31 19.86 -5.41
C PHE A 268 -1.94 18.61 -4.80
N THR A 269 -1.43 17.43 -5.16
CA THR A 269 -1.81 16.18 -4.49
C THR A 269 -0.61 15.36 -4.04
N SER A 270 -0.76 14.66 -2.92
CA SER A 270 0.17 13.61 -2.47
C SER A 270 -0.33 12.20 -2.77
N VAL A 271 -1.42 12.07 -3.53
CA VAL A 271 -2.10 10.81 -3.84
C VAL A 271 -2.17 10.60 -5.35
N ASP A 272 -1.86 9.40 -5.83
CA ASP A 272 -1.71 9.08 -7.25
C ASP A 272 -3.01 9.25 -8.06
N ARG A 273 -4.16 8.80 -7.52
CA ARG A 273 -5.43 8.83 -8.26
C ARG A 273 -5.89 10.23 -8.69
N PRO A 274 -5.87 11.28 -7.84
CA PRO A 274 -6.30 12.61 -8.25
C PRO A 274 -5.47 13.21 -9.38
N ILE A 275 -4.17 12.96 -9.44
CA ILE A 275 -3.32 13.55 -10.50
C ILE A 275 -3.66 12.99 -11.89
N LYS A 276 -4.16 11.76 -11.98
CA LYS A 276 -4.44 11.11 -13.26
C LYS A 276 -5.72 11.60 -13.93
N ASP A 277 -6.78 11.76 -13.17
CA ASP A 277 -8.14 11.89 -13.70
C ASP A 277 -8.92 13.11 -13.16
N SER A 278 -8.23 14.16 -12.69
CA SER A 278 -8.87 15.42 -12.29
C SER A 278 -8.00 16.63 -12.62
N ALA A 279 -8.47 17.86 -12.37
CA ALA A 279 -7.78 19.09 -12.70
C ALA A 279 -6.68 19.47 -11.66
N VAL A 280 -5.93 18.50 -11.18
CA VAL A 280 -4.74 18.71 -10.35
C VAL A 280 -3.62 19.27 -11.21
N LEU A 281 -2.92 20.32 -10.75
CA LEU A 281 -1.78 20.91 -11.45
C LEU A 281 -0.54 20.05 -11.33
N MET A 282 -0.23 19.61 -10.11
CA MET A 282 0.98 18.86 -9.83
C MET A 282 0.81 17.90 -8.64
N GLY A 283 1.64 16.89 -8.59
CA GLY A 283 1.68 15.95 -7.48
C GLY A 283 3.07 15.43 -7.18
N LEU A 284 3.27 15.04 -5.91
CA LEU A 284 4.36 14.18 -5.50
C LEU A 284 3.73 12.90 -4.95
N VAL A 285 3.83 11.78 -5.67
CA VAL A 285 2.99 10.61 -5.43
C VAL A 285 3.78 9.31 -5.39
N ALA A 286 3.26 8.33 -4.66
CA ALA A 286 3.66 6.93 -4.77
C ALA A 286 2.74 6.25 -5.80
N PRO A 287 3.24 5.87 -7.00
CA PRO A 287 2.38 5.30 -8.05
C PRO A 287 1.70 4.00 -7.57
N TYR A 288 0.38 3.92 -7.74
CA TYR A 288 -0.43 2.82 -7.21
C TYR A 288 -0.03 1.45 -7.78
N VAL A 289 0.28 1.37 -9.06
CA VAL A 289 0.76 0.12 -9.69
C VAL A 289 2.02 -0.39 -8.99
N HIS A 290 2.97 0.51 -8.68
CA HIS A 290 4.20 0.12 -7.99
C HIS A 290 3.97 -0.25 -6.53
N MET A 291 3.02 0.40 -5.85
CA MET A 291 2.61 0.00 -4.50
C MET A 291 2.03 -1.42 -4.48
N GLY A 292 1.18 -1.74 -5.46
CA GLY A 292 0.63 -3.09 -5.63
C GLY A 292 1.70 -4.14 -5.85
N ARG A 293 2.64 -3.89 -6.77
CA ARG A 293 3.79 -4.78 -7.02
C ARG A 293 4.65 -4.98 -5.77
N PHE A 294 4.92 -3.91 -5.04
CA PHE A 294 5.70 -3.99 -3.80
C PHE A 294 4.97 -4.76 -2.70
N THR A 295 3.65 -4.60 -2.59
CA THR A 295 2.84 -5.40 -1.66
C THR A 295 2.83 -6.88 -2.05
N ALA A 296 2.73 -7.20 -3.36
CA ALA A 296 2.82 -8.57 -3.87
C ALA A 296 4.18 -9.22 -3.56
N PHE A 297 5.28 -8.46 -3.67
CA PHE A 297 6.61 -8.92 -3.27
C PHE A 297 6.67 -9.31 -1.79
N LYS A 298 6.06 -8.53 -0.88
CA LYS A 298 5.98 -8.90 0.55
C LYS A 298 5.15 -10.17 0.77
N VAL A 299 4.07 -10.34 0.02
CA VAL A 299 3.24 -11.57 0.06
C VAL A 299 4.05 -12.77 -0.44
N GLU A 300 4.83 -12.64 -1.50
CA GLU A 300 5.75 -13.68 -1.98
C GLU A 300 6.75 -14.09 -0.89
N GLN A 301 7.38 -13.13 -0.20
CA GLN A 301 8.30 -13.43 0.89
C GLN A 301 7.65 -14.22 2.03
N ILE A 302 6.38 -13.96 2.34
CA ILE A 302 5.65 -14.68 3.39
C ILE A 302 5.27 -16.08 2.91
N LEU A 303 4.66 -16.21 1.74
CA LEU A 303 4.08 -17.48 1.31
C LEU A 303 5.10 -18.41 0.67
N MET A 304 6.06 -17.90 -0.11
CA MET A 304 7.05 -18.71 -0.82
C MET A 304 8.35 -18.86 -0.04
N GLU A 305 8.86 -17.77 0.59
CA GLU A 305 10.09 -17.80 1.38
C GLU A 305 9.84 -18.14 2.86
N ARG A 306 8.56 -18.27 3.27
CA ARG A 306 8.13 -18.60 4.65
C ARG A 306 8.61 -17.62 5.71
N ARG A 307 8.81 -16.36 5.35
CA ARG A 307 9.14 -15.31 6.30
C ARG A 307 7.93 -14.97 7.16
N LEU A 308 8.16 -14.71 8.44
CA LEU A 308 7.08 -14.26 9.32
C LEU A 308 6.77 -12.78 9.04
N PRO A 309 5.49 -12.38 9.01
CA PRO A 309 5.13 -10.98 8.79
C PRO A 309 5.82 -9.99 9.74
N GLN A 310 5.98 -10.33 11.03
CA GLN A 310 6.66 -9.48 12.00
C GLN A 310 8.16 -9.26 11.71
N ASP A 311 8.79 -10.12 10.90
CA ASP A 311 10.20 -10.01 10.50
C ASP A 311 10.39 -9.17 9.23
N LEU A 312 9.28 -8.74 8.63
CA LEU A 312 9.25 -7.87 7.47
C LEU A 312 8.92 -6.44 7.91
N PRO A 313 9.78 -5.45 7.62
CA PRO A 313 9.50 -4.06 7.96
C PRO A 313 8.28 -3.54 7.19
N ILE A 314 7.63 -2.52 7.74
CA ILE A 314 6.63 -1.72 7.05
C ILE A 314 7.37 -0.65 6.24
N GLU A 315 7.14 -0.59 4.93
CA GLU A 315 7.93 0.24 4.03
C GLU A 315 7.06 1.01 3.05
N THR A 316 7.63 2.06 2.48
CA THR A 316 7.10 2.77 1.32
C THR A 316 8.04 2.60 0.13
N LEU A 317 7.64 3.10 -1.03
CA LEU A 317 8.52 3.15 -2.19
C LEU A 317 9.72 4.07 -1.91
N HIS A 318 10.89 3.69 -2.38
CA HIS A 318 12.12 4.50 -2.25
C HIS A 318 12.12 5.73 -3.16
N ARG A 319 11.27 5.75 -4.20
CA ARG A 319 11.15 6.85 -5.16
C ARG A 319 9.70 7.22 -5.32
N PHE A 320 9.45 8.53 -5.31
CA PHE A 320 8.15 9.12 -5.59
C PHE A 320 8.19 9.81 -6.95
N SER A 321 7.06 9.77 -7.68
CA SER A 321 6.92 10.48 -8.94
C SER A 321 6.51 11.93 -8.66
N TYR A 322 7.27 12.87 -9.21
CA TYR A 322 6.88 14.27 -9.32
C TYR A 322 6.17 14.44 -10.66
N ILE A 323 4.88 14.72 -10.65
CA ILE A 323 4.05 14.76 -11.86
C ILE A 323 3.52 16.19 -12.05
N VAL A 324 3.50 16.67 -13.31
CA VAL A 324 2.94 17.96 -13.70
C VAL A 324 1.97 17.77 -14.86
N LYS A 325 0.78 18.39 -14.79
CA LYS A 325 -0.21 18.39 -15.89
C LYS A 325 -0.15 19.70 -16.66
N LEU A 326 0.40 19.67 -17.87
CA LEU A 326 0.50 20.86 -18.73
C LEU A 326 -0.85 21.47 -19.14
N PRO A 327 -1.93 20.70 -19.43
CA PRO A 327 -3.22 21.29 -19.73
C PRO A 327 -3.74 22.18 -18.59
N VAL A 328 -3.55 21.77 -17.33
CA VAL A 328 -3.94 22.56 -16.15
C VAL A 328 -3.01 23.75 -15.95
N ALA A 329 -1.70 23.58 -16.19
CA ALA A 329 -0.73 24.65 -16.15
C ALA A 329 -1.06 25.78 -17.17
N ARG A 330 -1.49 25.41 -18.39
CA ARG A 330 -1.95 26.35 -19.43
C ARG A 330 -3.21 27.12 -18.99
N GLN A 331 -4.22 26.42 -18.42
CA GLN A 331 -5.46 27.04 -17.96
C GLN A 331 -5.23 28.05 -16.80
N LEU A 332 -4.25 27.77 -15.97
CA LEU A 332 -3.88 28.65 -14.83
C LEU A 332 -2.85 29.72 -15.21
N ASP A 333 -2.32 29.70 -16.43
CA ASP A 333 -1.13 30.48 -16.84
C ASP A 333 0.03 30.33 -15.84
N LEU A 334 0.25 29.11 -15.38
CA LEU A 334 1.20 28.76 -14.34
C LEU A 334 2.10 27.58 -14.77
N TYR A 335 3.10 27.88 -15.59
CA TYR A 335 4.01 26.89 -16.14
C TYR A 335 5.07 26.43 -15.12
N PRO A 336 5.50 25.15 -15.20
CA PRO A 336 6.56 24.65 -14.34
C PRO A 336 7.90 25.34 -14.66
N PRO A 337 8.73 25.63 -13.63
CA PRO A 337 10.11 26.04 -13.83
C PRO A 337 10.91 25.00 -14.62
N LEU A 338 11.83 25.43 -15.48
CA LEU A 338 12.66 24.53 -16.31
C LEU A 338 13.41 23.50 -15.48
N ALA A 339 13.85 23.85 -14.27
CA ALA A 339 14.53 22.93 -13.37
C ALA A 339 13.68 21.71 -13.00
N ILE A 340 12.36 21.87 -12.89
CA ILE A 340 11.42 20.78 -12.58
C ILE A 340 11.29 19.84 -13.77
N LEU A 341 11.26 20.35 -15.00
CA LEU A 341 11.10 19.55 -16.21
C LEU A 341 12.21 18.51 -16.41
N ASN A 342 13.37 18.69 -15.76
CA ASN A 342 14.47 17.73 -15.82
C ASN A 342 14.20 16.41 -15.11
N TYR A 343 13.25 16.37 -14.18
CA TYR A 343 12.95 15.17 -13.37
C TYR A 343 11.46 14.87 -13.19
N ALA A 344 10.58 15.80 -13.57
CA ALA A 344 9.14 15.60 -13.49
C ALA A 344 8.64 14.72 -14.63
N GLU A 345 7.67 13.88 -14.33
CA GLU A 345 6.80 13.26 -15.30
C GLU A 345 5.77 14.30 -15.76
N VAL A 346 5.70 14.53 -17.05
CA VAL A 346 4.83 15.55 -17.64
C VAL A 346 3.66 14.86 -18.34
N ILE A 347 2.43 15.20 -17.93
CA ILE A 347 1.18 14.78 -18.58
C ILE A 347 0.74 15.90 -19.52
N GLU A 348 0.58 15.56 -20.82
CA GLU A 348 0.15 16.46 -21.90
C GLU A 348 -1.35 16.42 -22.17
#